data_ceb7848e54127eb7fcd3865964e17e05
#
_entry.id   ceb7848e54127eb7fcd3865964e17e05
#
_cell.length_a   1.000
_cell.length_b   1.000
_cell.length_c   1.000
_cell.angle_alpha   90.00
_cell.angle_beta   90.00
_cell.angle_gamma   90.00
#
_symmetry.space_group_name_H-M   'P 1'
#
loop_
_entity.id
_entity.type
_entity.pdbx_description
1 polymer ?
#
loop_
_entity_poly.entity_id
_entity_poly.type
_entity_poly.pdbx_seq_one_letter_code
_entity_poly.pdbx_strand_id
1 'polypeptide(L)'
;VVDINPNLDFEKELDEFLEKNHHGEMAWMEKRSNCRSNPNILWDEAQSIIVLGINYHFECNSLELLSEKNKGIISVYSRNSDYHKIIKKKLKSLSFEISKLLNCSFKYFVDTAPVMEKPISMKGGIGWQGKHTNLVSKDFGSWLFLSSIFVDKKINNTRPEIDHCGSCSSCIDVCPTNAIVEPYKLDATKCISYLTIEHKGIIDKNLRKLIGNRIYGCDDC
;
A
#
# COMPACT_ATOMS: atom_id res chain seq x y z
N VAL A 1 12.20 10.80 -3.98
CA VAL A 1 12.72 10.24 -5.25
C VAL A 1 13.60 9.04 -4.96
N VAL A 2 13.52 8.01 -5.77
CA VAL A 2 14.29 6.76 -5.65
C VAL A 2 15.03 6.53 -6.97
N ASP A 3 16.32 6.22 -6.89
CA ASP A 3 17.12 5.77 -8.03
C ASP A 3 16.78 4.30 -8.33
N ILE A 4 16.46 3.99 -9.57
CA ILE A 4 16.27 2.61 -10.03
C ILE A 4 17.66 2.06 -10.36
N ASN A 5 18.33 1.53 -9.36
CA ASN A 5 19.59 0.83 -9.55
C ASN A 5 19.37 -0.69 -9.33
N PRO A 6 20.36 -1.54 -9.69
CA PRO A 6 20.24 -2.99 -9.50
C PRO A 6 19.94 -3.45 -8.06
N ASN A 7 20.07 -2.56 -7.07
CA ASN A 7 19.80 -2.86 -5.66
C ASN A 7 18.36 -2.52 -5.22
N LEU A 8 17.51 -2.01 -6.13
CA LEU A 8 16.10 -1.81 -5.86
C LEU A 8 15.36 -3.13 -6.12
N ASP A 9 15.57 -4.08 -5.24
CA ASP A 9 15.03 -5.43 -5.32
C ASP A 9 14.26 -5.76 -4.03
N PHE A 10 13.10 -6.34 -4.19
CA PHE A 10 12.17 -6.75 -3.13
C PHE A 10 11.78 -8.23 -3.28
N GLU A 11 12.59 -9.04 -4.00
CA GLU A 11 12.28 -10.43 -4.32
C GLU A 11 12.13 -11.26 -3.05
N LYS A 12 13.08 -11.15 -2.15
CA LYS A 12 13.11 -11.93 -0.92
C LYS A 12 11.86 -11.75 -0.06
N GLU A 13 11.41 -10.52 0.15
CA GLU A 13 10.24 -10.22 0.96
C GLU A 13 8.95 -10.68 0.28
N LEU A 14 8.89 -10.56 -1.04
CA LEU A 14 7.74 -11.02 -1.83
C LEU A 14 7.67 -12.55 -1.84
N ASP A 15 8.79 -13.23 -2.06
CA ASP A 15 8.86 -14.69 -2.08
C ASP A 15 8.48 -15.28 -0.73
N GLU A 16 8.99 -14.74 0.39
CA GLU A 16 8.60 -15.19 1.73
C GLU A 16 7.08 -15.08 1.95
N PHE A 17 6.46 -14.01 1.45
CA PHE A 17 5.02 -13.79 1.55
C PHE A 17 4.22 -14.79 0.71
N LEU A 18 4.69 -15.09 -0.50
CA LEU A 18 4.06 -16.04 -1.43
C LEU A 18 4.24 -17.49 -0.97
N GLU A 19 5.45 -17.90 -0.58
CA GLU A 19 5.77 -19.25 -0.09
C GLU A 19 4.93 -19.64 1.14
N LYS A 20 4.65 -18.68 2.02
CA LYS A 20 3.78 -18.87 3.18
C LYS A 20 2.29 -18.87 2.85
N ASN A 21 1.91 -18.69 1.58
CA ASN A 21 0.53 -18.52 1.13
C ASN A 21 -0.22 -17.38 1.86
N HIS A 22 0.50 -16.39 2.36
CA HIS A 22 -0.09 -15.27 3.07
C HIS A 22 -0.90 -14.33 2.16
N HIS A 23 -0.76 -14.46 0.85
CA HIS A 23 -1.52 -13.71 -0.17
C HIS A 23 -2.94 -14.27 -0.40
N GLY A 24 -3.24 -15.49 0.09
CA GLY A 24 -4.54 -16.13 -0.08
C GLY A 24 -4.93 -16.31 -1.56
N GLU A 25 -6.13 -15.88 -1.92
CA GLU A 25 -6.66 -16.01 -3.30
C GLU A 25 -6.18 -14.90 -4.26
N MET A 26 -5.28 -14.02 -3.83
CA MET A 26 -4.73 -12.95 -4.67
C MET A 26 -3.65 -13.48 -5.65
N ALA A 27 -4.02 -14.45 -6.51
CA ALA A 27 -3.13 -15.05 -7.51
C ALA A 27 -2.50 -14.03 -8.48
N TRP A 28 -3.04 -12.81 -8.55
CA TRP A 28 -2.45 -11.71 -9.30
C TRP A 28 -1.11 -11.24 -8.70
N MET A 29 -0.82 -11.54 -7.43
CA MET A 29 0.47 -11.22 -6.81
C MET A 29 1.60 -12.12 -7.33
N GLU A 30 1.31 -13.41 -7.56
CA GLU A 30 2.27 -14.35 -8.16
C GLU A 30 2.52 -14.00 -9.63
N LYS A 31 1.44 -13.64 -10.34
CA LYS A 31 1.55 -13.19 -11.72
C LYS A 31 2.41 -11.92 -11.78
N ARG A 32 3.49 -11.98 -12.57
CA ARG A 32 4.43 -10.87 -12.72
C ARG A 32 5.14 -10.48 -11.40
N SER A 33 5.38 -11.44 -10.51
CA SER A 33 6.17 -11.23 -9.29
C SER A 33 7.52 -10.59 -9.59
N ASN A 34 8.19 -11.02 -10.65
CA ASN A 34 9.44 -10.42 -11.13
C ASN A 34 9.34 -8.93 -11.45
N CYS A 35 8.21 -8.47 -12.03
CA CYS A 35 8.02 -7.02 -12.25
C CYS A 35 7.73 -6.27 -10.96
N ARG A 36 7.12 -6.96 -9.96
CA ARG A 36 6.82 -6.36 -8.65
C ARG A 36 8.10 -6.17 -7.86
N SER A 37 8.92 -7.21 -7.79
CA SER A 37 10.18 -7.16 -7.06
C SER A 37 11.21 -6.25 -7.70
N ASN A 38 11.23 -6.16 -9.03
CA ASN A 38 12.21 -5.38 -9.76
C ASN A 38 11.55 -4.39 -10.74
N PRO A 39 11.45 -3.10 -10.38
CA PRO A 39 10.86 -2.07 -11.22
C PRO A 39 11.49 -1.89 -12.61
N ASN A 40 12.79 -2.26 -12.79
CA ASN A 40 13.47 -2.18 -14.10
C ASN A 40 12.81 -3.11 -15.14
N ILE A 41 12.22 -4.23 -14.72
CA ILE A 41 11.53 -5.14 -15.63
C ILE A 41 10.23 -4.51 -16.16
N LEU A 42 9.64 -3.60 -15.40
CA LEU A 42 8.42 -2.90 -15.82
C LEU A 42 8.70 -1.83 -16.89
N TRP A 43 9.86 -1.19 -16.79
CA TRP A 43 10.36 -0.23 -17.76
C TRP A 43 11.88 -0.10 -17.64
N ASP A 44 12.58 -0.69 -18.60
CA ASP A 44 14.03 -0.83 -18.62
C ASP A 44 14.80 0.51 -18.81
N GLU A 45 14.18 1.49 -19.45
CA GLU A 45 14.75 2.83 -19.62
C GLU A 45 14.63 3.70 -18.37
N ALA A 46 13.82 3.30 -17.39
CA ALA A 46 13.59 4.10 -16.20
C ALA A 46 14.87 4.22 -15.34
N GLN A 47 15.18 5.44 -14.90
CA GLN A 47 16.34 5.73 -14.05
C GLN A 47 15.94 6.21 -12.65
N SER A 48 14.79 6.83 -12.51
CA SER A 48 14.31 7.31 -11.21
C SER A 48 12.81 7.12 -11.06
N ILE A 49 12.36 6.94 -9.81
CA ILE A 49 10.94 6.90 -9.42
C ILE A 49 10.67 8.09 -8.50
N ILE A 50 9.74 8.93 -8.90
CA ILE A 50 9.18 9.98 -8.05
C ILE A 50 7.96 9.38 -7.36
N VAL A 51 8.02 9.24 -6.05
CA VAL A 51 6.92 8.71 -5.23
C VAL A 51 6.07 9.84 -4.67
N LEU A 52 4.76 9.62 -4.59
CA LEU A 52 3.78 10.60 -4.16
C LEU A 52 2.78 9.96 -3.21
N GLY A 53 2.37 10.72 -2.18
CA GLY A 53 1.30 10.36 -1.27
C GLY A 53 0.19 11.39 -1.33
N ILE A 54 -1.05 10.95 -1.39
CA ILE A 54 -2.24 11.82 -1.30
C ILE A 54 -3.00 11.44 -0.05
N ASN A 55 -3.09 12.37 0.89
CA ASN A 55 -3.84 12.15 2.12
C ASN A 55 -5.34 12.01 1.84
N TYR A 56 -5.96 10.96 2.41
CA TYR A 56 -7.39 10.70 2.35
C TYR A 56 -8.05 10.67 3.75
N HIS A 57 -7.32 11.11 4.77
CA HIS A 57 -7.85 11.16 6.13
C HIS A 57 -9.18 11.93 6.17
N PHE A 58 -10.10 11.39 6.92
CA PHE A 58 -11.40 12.00 7.20
C PHE A 58 -11.57 12.10 8.72
N GLU A 59 -12.17 13.18 9.21
CA GLU A 59 -12.33 13.50 10.64
C GLU A 59 -13.25 12.55 11.42
N CYS A 60 -13.35 11.30 11.00
CA CYS A 60 -14.20 10.30 11.64
C CYS A 60 -13.32 9.17 12.20
N ASN A 61 -13.44 8.95 13.50
CA ASN A 61 -12.83 7.79 14.12
C ASN A 61 -13.61 6.52 13.73
N SER A 62 -13.07 5.74 12.83
CA SER A 62 -13.72 4.50 12.34
C SER A 62 -13.97 3.50 13.46
N LEU A 63 -13.14 3.50 14.53
CA LEU A 63 -13.30 2.58 15.66
C LEU A 63 -14.53 2.89 16.52
N GLU A 64 -14.92 4.16 16.63
CA GLU A 64 -16.14 4.55 17.37
C GLU A 64 -17.40 3.97 16.72
N LEU A 65 -17.41 3.86 15.38
CA LEU A 65 -18.55 3.30 14.64
C LEU A 65 -18.75 1.79 14.89
N LEU A 66 -17.76 1.08 15.44
CA LEU A 66 -17.87 -0.32 15.79
C LEU A 66 -18.90 -0.61 16.89
N SER A 67 -19.23 0.39 17.69
CA SER A 67 -20.27 0.32 18.72
C SER A 67 -21.68 0.32 18.14
N GLU A 68 -21.88 0.87 16.94
CA GLU A 68 -23.16 1.01 16.26
C GLU A 68 -23.52 -0.25 15.47
N LYS A 69 -23.85 -1.34 16.16
CA LYS A 69 -24.05 -2.67 15.57
C LYS A 69 -25.18 -2.78 14.54
N ASN A 70 -26.05 -1.79 14.45
CA ASN A 70 -27.12 -1.68 13.46
C ASN A 70 -26.69 -1.00 12.15
N LYS A 71 -25.42 -0.59 12.05
CA LYS A 71 -24.86 0.05 10.87
C LYS A 71 -23.67 -0.77 10.36
N GLY A 72 -23.54 -0.92 9.05
CA GLY A 72 -22.33 -1.46 8.41
C GLY A 72 -21.28 -0.38 8.25
N ILE A 73 -20.00 -0.75 8.45
CA ILE A 73 -18.86 0.15 8.29
C ILE A 73 -18.17 -0.13 6.97
N ILE A 74 -17.94 0.93 6.21
CA ILE A 74 -17.12 0.92 4.99
C ILE A 74 -15.84 1.70 5.29
N SER A 75 -14.69 1.14 4.95
CA SER A 75 -13.40 1.80 5.10
C SER A 75 -13.36 3.17 4.41
N VAL A 76 -12.70 4.13 5.05
CA VAL A 76 -12.67 5.54 4.63
C VAL A 76 -12.21 5.71 3.19
N TYR A 77 -11.20 4.94 2.76
CA TYR A 77 -10.65 5.04 1.41
C TYR A 77 -11.68 4.80 0.29
N SER A 78 -12.74 4.04 0.57
CA SER A 78 -13.75 3.62 -0.41
C SER A 78 -15.07 4.38 -0.34
N ARG A 79 -15.22 5.35 0.59
CA ARG A 79 -16.48 6.07 0.82
C ARG A 79 -16.84 7.09 -0.25
N ASN A 80 -15.88 7.51 -1.05
CA ASN A 80 -16.03 8.56 -2.05
C ASN A 80 -15.91 8.01 -3.47
N SER A 81 -15.72 8.91 -4.44
CA SER A 81 -15.47 8.55 -5.83
C SER A 81 -14.20 7.72 -5.97
N ASP A 82 -14.14 6.89 -7.00
CA ASP A 82 -12.99 6.06 -7.35
C ASP A 82 -11.69 6.90 -7.41
N TYR A 83 -10.85 6.71 -6.40
CA TYR A 83 -9.59 7.46 -6.25
C TYR A 83 -8.61 7.21 -7.40
N HIS A 84 -8.65 6.04 -8.03
CA HIS A 84 -7.79 5.74 -9.18
C HIS A 84 -7.98 6.75 -10.31
N LYS A 85 -9.23 7.10 -10.63
CA LYS A 85 -9.52 8.09 -11.69
C LYS A 85 -9.04 9.47 -11.31
N ILE A 86 -9.25 9.86 -10.06
CA ILE A 86 -8.84 11.18 -9.55
C ILE A 86 -7.32 11.30 -9.56
N ILE A 87 -6.63 10.29 -9.00
CA ILE A 87 -5.16 10.30 -8.90
C ILE A 87 -4.54 10.20 -10.29
N LYS A 88 -5.01 9.30 -11.17
CA LYS A 88 -4.51 9.20 -12.54
C LYS A 88 -4.59 10.53 -13.31
N LYS A 89 -5.68 11.29 -13.14
CA LYS A 89 -5.82 12.60 -13.76
C LYS A 89 -4.75 13.59 -13.25
N LYS A 90 -4.53 13.63 -11.93
CA LYS A 90 -3.50 14.47 -11.31
C LYS A 90 -2.09 14.06 -11.73
N LEU A 91 -1.80 12.75 -11.70
CA LEU A 91 -0.51 12.19 -12.13
C LEU A 91 -0.19 12.54 -13.58
N LYS A 92 -1.18 12.38 -14.47
CA LYS A 92 -1.01 12.72 -15.88
C LYS A 92 -0.57 14.17 -16.05
N SER A 93 -1.26 15.11 -15.42
CA SER A 93 -0.92 16.54 -15.50
C SER A 93 0.49 16.82 -14.94
N LEU A 94 0.77 16.30 -13.75
CA LEU A 94 2.07 16.49 -13.09
C LEU A 94 3.22 15.87 -13.90
N SER A 95 3.01 14.67 -14.45
CA SER A 95 4.02 13.98 -15.26
C SER A 95 4.37 14.76 -16.53
N PHE A 96 3.40 15.42 -17.18
CA PHE A 96 3.67 16.27 -18.32
C PHE A 96 4.53 17.49 -17.94
N GLU A 97 4.26 18.12 -16.80
CA GLU A 97 5.07 19.27 -16.35
C GLU A 97 6.50 18.82 -15.96
N ILE A 98 6.63 17.68 -15.27
CA ILE A 98 7.95 17.10 -14.97
C ILE A 98 8.71 16.76 -16.26
N SER A 99 8.04 16.13 -17.22
CA SER A 99 8.64 15.77 -18.52
C SER A 99 9.18 16.99 -19.27
N LYS A 100 8.43 18.09 -19.31
CA LYS A 100 8.90 19.35 -19.91
C LYS A 100 10.09 19.91 -19.15
N LEU A 101 10.02 19.95 -17.81
CA LEU A 101 11.07 20.53 -16.97
C LEU A 101 12.39 19.75 -17.07
N LEU A 102 12.31 18.44 -17.09
CA LEU A 102 13.48 17.56 -17.07
C LEU A 102 13.90 17.09 -18.48
N ASN A 103 13.10 17.37 -19.50
CA ASN A 103 13.25 16.81 -20.84
C ASN A 103 13.43 15.29 -20.80
N CYS A 104 12.40 14.58 -20.31
CA CYS A 104 12.41 13.14 -20.11
C CYS A 104 11.08 12.48 -20.49
N SER A 105 11.13 11.17 -20.77
CA SER A 105 9.95 10.33 -20.90
C SER A 105 9.44 9.93 -19.51
N PHE A 106 8.17 9.53 -19.42
CA PHE A 106 7.59 9.11 -18.15
C PHE A 106 6.56 8.00 -18.30
N LYS A 107 6.39 7.22 -17.24
CA LYS A 107 5.21 6.37 -16.98
C LYS A 107 4.71 6.67 -15.57
N TYR A 108 3.40 6.60 -15.34
CA TYR A 108 2.85 6.80 -14.00
C TYR A 108 1.92 5.66 -13.61
N PHE A 109 1.92 5.35 -12.32
CA PHE A 109 1.19 4.23 -11.76
C PHE A 109 0.48 4.63 -10.46
N VAL A 110 -0.67 4.03 -10.23
CA VAL A 110 -1.39 4.05 -8.98
C VAL A 110 -2.08 2.71 -8.81
N ASP A 111 -1.72 1.97 -7.77
CA ASP A 111 -2.30 0.71 -7.29
C ASP A 111 -2.37 -0.44 -8.33
N THR A 112 -2.91 -0.22 -9.52
CA THR A 112 -3.25 -1.28 -10.49
C THR A 112 -2.07 -1.88 -11.26
N ALA A 113 -0.86 -1.33 -11.11
CA ALA A 113 0.35 -1.85 -11.76
C ALA A 113 1.12 -2.81 -10.84
N PRO A 114 1.96 -3.70 -11.38
CA PRO A 114 2.83 -4.55 -10.58
C PRO A 114 4.02 -3.75 -10.02
N VAL A 115 3.73 -2.81 -9.13
CA VAL A 115 4.70 -1.94 -8.45
C VAL A 115 4.51 -2.10 -6.95
N MET A 116 5.59 -2.34 -6.22
CA MET A 116 5.56 -2.38 -4.76
C MET A 116 5.67 -0.95 -4.20
N GLU A 117 4.57 -0.21 -4.23
CA GLU A 117 4.53 1.22 -3.91
C GLU A 117 4.96 1.52 -2.48
N LYS A 118 4.63 0.66 -1.50
CA LYS A 118 4.96 0.88 -0.09
C LYS A 118 6.47 0.88 0.17
N PRO A 119 7.25 -0.17 -0.17
CA PRO A 119 8.69 -0.16 0.05
C PRO A 119 9.42 0.87 -0.81
N ILE A 120 8.96 1.14 -2.04
CA ILE A 120 9.52 2.22 -2.87
C ILE A 120 9.28 3.58 -2.22
N SER A 121 8.09 3.83 -1.67
CA SER A 121 7.77 5.08 -0.98
C SER A 121 8.59 5.27 0.30
N MET A 122 8.89 4.19 1.03
CA MET A 122 9.82 4.22 2.16
C MET A 122 11.24 4.63 1.73
N LYS A 123 11.76 4.02 0.66
CA LYS A 123 13.06 4.41 0.08
C LYS A 123 13.05 5.86 -0.45
N GLY A 124 11.90 6.33 -0.90
CA GLY A 124 11.68 7.71 -1.37
C GLY A 124 11.43 8.75 -0.27
N GLY A 125 11.42 8.34 1.01
CA GLY A 125 11.34 9.25 2.14
C GLY A 125 9.94 9.82 2.44
N ILE A 126 8.86 9.18 1.95
CA ILE A 126 7.48 9.60 2.28
C ILE A 126 7.11 9.17 3.70
N GLY A 127 7.64 8.05 4.16
CA GLY A 127 7.37 7.46 5.46
C GLY A 127 8.11 6.13 5.60
N TRP A 128 7.76 5.36 6.60
CA TRP A 128 8.31 4.01 6.83
C TRP A 128 7.22 2.95 6.71
N GLN A 129 7.60 1.73 6.40
CA GLN A 129 6.67 0.61 6.44
C GLN A 129 6.47 0.19 7.90
N GLY A 130 5.26 0.40 8.43
CA GLY A 130 4.95 0.09 9.82
C GLY A 130 4.80 -1.41 10.09
N LYS A 131 4.70 -1.80 11.38
CA LYS A 131 4.52 -3.20 11.79
C LYS A 131 3.27 -3.88 11.19
N HIS A 132 2.27 -3.09 10.78
CA HIS A 132 1.08 -3.55 10.04
C HIS A 132 1.27 -3.64 8.52
N THR A 133 2.49 -3.45 8.03
CA THR A 133 2.89 -3.49 6.61
C THR A 133 2.39 -2.35 5.71
N ASN A 134 1.58 -1.41 6.20
CA ASN A 134 1.25 -0.20 5.47
C ASN A 134 2.35 0.85 5.63
N LEU A 135 2.40 1.82 4.69
CA LEU A 135 3.27 2.98 4.83
C LEU A 135 2.70 3.93 5.89
N VAL A 136 3.56 4.44 6.75
CA VAL A 136 3.23 5.42 7.79
C VAL A 136 4.04 6.70 7.56
N SER A 137 3.37 7.82 7.44
CA SER A 137 3.97 9.15 7.38
C SER A 137 3.92 9.82 8.75
N LYS A 138 4.91 10.66 9.07
CA LYS A 138 4.91 11.48 10.30
C LYS A 138 3.74 12.45 10.34
N ASP A 139 3.37 13.01 9.19
CA ASP A 139 2.36 14.06 9.11
C ASP A 139 0.94 13.51 8.93
N PHE A 140 0.80 12.35 8.28
CA PHE A 140 -0.50 11.84 7.82
C PHE A 140 -0.80 10.41 8.31
N GLY A 141 0.04 9.82 9.17
CA GLY A 141 -0.12 8.42 9.57
C GLY A 141 -0.13 7.48 8.35
N SER A 142 -1.00 6.47 8.37
CA SER A 142 -1.17 5.52 7.26
C SER A 142 -2.26 5.94 6.25
N TRP A 143 -2.79 7.17 6.34
CA TRP A 143 -3.89 7.67 5.51
C TRP A 143 -3.42 8.22 4.15
N LEU A 144 -2.60 7.47 3.42
CA LEU A 144 -2.03 7.89 2.15
C LEU A 144 -2.38 6.93 1.02
N PHE A 145 -2.99 7.44 -0.04
CA PHE A 145 -2.93 6.79 -1.35
C PHE A 145 -1.54 7.01 -1.93
N LEU A 146 -0.89 5.93 -2.32
CA LEU A 146 0.44 5.96 -2.91
C LEU A 146 0.35 5.97 -4.43
N SER A 147 1.34 6.57 -5.05
CA SER A 147 1.47 6.57 -6.50
C SER A 147 2.92 6.85 -6.90
N SER A 148 3.26 6.57 -8.15
CA SER A 148 4.62 6.70 -8.64
C SER A 148 4.67 7.24 -10.07
N ILE A 149 5.69 8.06 -10.35
CA ILE A 149 6.06 8.50 -11.70
C ILE A 149 7.47 8.00 -11.95
N PHE A 150 7.61 7.12 -12.94
CA PHE A 150 8.88 6.62 -13.43
C PHE A 150 9.36 7.57 -14.52
N VAL A 151 10.65 7.87 -14.53
CA VAL A 151 11.29 8.74 -15.52
C VAL A 151 12.60 8.13 -16.03
N ASP A 152 12.90 8.32 -17.32
CA ASP A 152 14.17 7.92 -17.97
C ASP A 152 15.30 8.91 -17.69
N LYS A 153 15.21 9.65 -16.60
CA LYS A 153 16.19 10.64 -16.17
C LYS A 153 16.65 10.37 -14.75
N LYS A 154 17.96 10.46 -14.54
CA LYS A 154 18.52 10.37 -13.19
C LYS A 154 18.22 11.64 -12.42
N ILE A 155 17.60 11.49 -11.25
CA ILE A 155 17.30 12.55 -10.30
C ILE A 155 17.95 12.17 -8.97
N ASN A 156 18.44 13.15 -8.23
CA ASN A 156 19.04 12.90 -6.92
C ASN A 156 18.04 12.25 -5.96
N ASN A 157 18.45 11.18 -5.32
CA ASN A 157 17.65 10.48 -4.31
C ASN A 157 17.30 11.38 -3.13
N THR A 158 16.10 11.22 -2.62
CA THR A 158 15.77 11.65 -1.26
C THR A 158 16.31 10.62 -0.24
N ARG A 159 16.52 11.05 1.00
CA ARG A 159 16.91 10.12 2.07
C ARG A 159 15.70 9.24 2.41
N PRO A 160 15.89 7.93 2.58
CA PRO A 160 14.86 7.05 3.13
C PRO A 160 14.42 7.53 4.51
N GLU A 161 13.13 7.32 4.82
CA GLU A 161 12.67 7.53 6.20
C GLU A 161 13.05 6.31 7.05
N ILE A 162 13.38 6.56 8.31
CA ILE A 162 13.70 5.50 9.27
C ILE A 162 12.42 4.99 9.94
N ASP A 163 12.48 3.77 10.47
CA ASP A 163 11.36 3.20 11.22
C ASP A 163 11.19 3.90 12.58
N HIS A 164 9.95 4.32 12.86
CA HIS A 164 9.55 4.95 14.12
C HIS A 164 8.59 4.08 14.95
N CYS A 165 8.37 2.82 14.58
CA CYS A 165 7.49 1.92 15.35
C CYS A 165 8.05 1.58 16.74
N GLY A 166 9.37 1.44 16.89
CA GLY A 166 10.01 1.16 18.17
C GLY A 166 9.31 0.04 18.95
N SER A 167 8.94 0.31 20.21
CA SER A 167 8.20 -0.61 21.09
C SER A 167 6.68 -0.60 20.89
N CYS A 168 6.13 0.28 20.03
CA CYS A 168 4.67 0.37 19.81
C CYS A 168 4.11 -0.92 19.22
N SER A 169 2.97 -1.40 19.76
CA SER A 169 2.24 -2.58 19.28
C SER A 169 0.77 -2.30 18.94
N SER A 170 0.35 -1.03 18.96
CA SER A 170 -1.07 -0.66 18.85
C SER A 170 -1.80 -1.27 17.66
N CYS A 171 -1.17 -1.34 16.48
CA CYS A 171 -1.76 -1.95 15.30
C CYS A 171 -1.91 -3.49 15.44
N ILE A 172 -1.02 -4.14 16.18
CA ILE A 172 -1.08 -5.59 16.46
C ILE A 172 -2.21 -5.86 17.43
N ASP A 173 -2.27 -5.07 18.52
CA ASP A 173 -3.23 -5.25 19.62
C ASP A 173 -4.67 -4.95 19.17
N VAL A 174 -4.88 -4.00 18.28
CA VAL A 174 -6.21 -3.63 17.78
C VAL A 174 -6.75 -4.60 16.74
N CYS A 175 -5.90 -5.40 16.09
CA CYS A 175 -6.34 -6.32 15.03
C CYS A 175 -7.17 -7.48 15.56
N PRO A 176 -8.51 -7.52 15.36
CA PRO A 176 -9.36 -8.51 16.00
C PRO A 176 -9.16 -9.93 15.48
N THR A 177 -8.57 -10.08 14.29
CA THR A 177 -8.33 -11.37 13.63
C THR A 177 -6.89 -11.84 13.74
N ASN A 178 -6.02 -11.09 14.43
CA ASN A 178 -4.59 -11.35 14.54
C ASN A 178 -3.92 -11.58 13.16
N ALA A 179 -4.29 -10.74 12.18
CA ALA A 179 -3.74 -10.83 10.84
C ALA A 179 -2.26 -10.41 10.77
N ILE A 180 -1.81 -9.54 11.67
CA ILE A 180 -0.39 -9.18 11.83
C ILE A 180 0.26 -10.27 12.67
N VAL A 181 0.83 -11.28 12.02
CA VAL A 181 1.33 -12.51 12.69
C VAL A 181 2.65 -12.28 13.42
N GLU A 182 3.44 -11.35 12.94
CA GLU A 182 4.67 -10.83 13.55
C GLU A 182 4.82 -9.36 13.15
N PRO A 183 5.58 -8.54 13.87
CA PRO A 183 5.92 -7.19 13.40
C PRO A 183 6.43 -7.22 11.96
N TYR A 184 5.83 -6.42 11.09
CA TYR A 184 6.12 -6.31 9.64
C TYR A 184 5.71 -7.53 8.80
N LYS A 185 4.93 -8.48 9.35
CA LYS A 185 4.43 -9.65 8.65
C LYS A 185 2.93 -9.78 8.79
N LEU A 186 2.24 -9.75 7.67
CA LEU A 186 0.79 -9.84 7.56
C LEU A 186 0.41 -11.17 6.88
N ASP A 187 -0.54 -11.88 7.47
CA ASP A 187 -1.27 -12.96 6.82
C ASP A 187 -2.59 -12.40 6.26
N ALA A 188 -2.65 -12.15 4.96
CA ALA A 188 -3.84 -11.57 4.34
C ALA A 188 -5.07 -12.45 4.50
N THR A 189 -4.92 -13.78 4.61
CA THR A 189 -6.05 -14.71 4.76
C THR A 189 -6.86 -14.47 6.04
N LYS A 190 -6.26 -13.77 7.01
CA LYS A 190 -6.91 -13.34 8.26
C LYS A 190 -7.33 -11.87 8.24
N CYS A 191 -6.79 -11.07 7.30
CA CYS A 191 -7.03 -9.63 7.26
C CYS A 191 -8.47 -9.32 6.84
N ILE A 192 -9.17 -8.49 7.63
CA ILE A 192 -10.56 -8.11 7.33
C ILE A 192 -10.68 -7.41 6.00
N SER A 193 -9.70 -6.59 5.62
CA SER A 193 -9.67 -5.93 4.33
C SER A 193 -9.65 -6.97 3.19
N TYR A 194 -8.77 -7.97 3.27
CA TYR A 194 -8.76 -9.07 2.30
C TYR A 194 -10.06 -9.85 2.29
N LEU A 195 -10.57 -10.24 3.47
CA LEU A 195 -11.77 -11.06 3.60
C LEU A 195 -13.03 -10.39 3.03
N THR A 196 -13.08 -9.07 3.03
CA THR A 196 -14.24 -8.29 2.57
C THR A 196 -14.10 -7.75 1.15
N ILE A 197 -12.91 -7.85 0.54
CA ILE A 197 -12.63 -7.29 -0.80
C ILE A 197 -12.21 -8.38 -1.80
N GLU A 198 -11.25 -9.24 -1.42
CA GLU A 198 -10.58 -10.16 -2.34
C GLU A 198 -11.10 -11.59 -2.23
N HIS A 199 -11.47 -12.04 -1.02
CA HIS A 199 -11.96 -13.39 -0.79
C HIS A 199 -13.31 -13.63 -1.46
N LYS A 200 -13.41 -14.73 -2.21
CA LYS A 200 -14.60 -15.03 -3.04
C LYS A 200 -15.53 -16.06 -2.43
N GLY A 201 -15.13 -16.68 -1.35
CA GLY A 201 -15.87 -17.75 -0.70
C GLY A 201 -16.71 -17.27 0.48
N ILE A 202 -17.23 -18.26 1.22
CA ILE A 202 -17.91 -18.03 2.50
C ILE A 202 -16.84 -17.83 3.57
N ILE A 203 -16.83 -16.68 4.20
CA ILE A 203 -15.91 -16.38 5.31
C ILE A 203 -16.14 -17.38 6.45
N ASP A 204 -15.06 -17.91 7.05
CA ASP A 204 -15.13 -18.81 8.19
C ASP A 204 -15.94 -18.24 9.36
N LYS A 205 -16.75 -19.09 10.00
CA LYS A 205 -17.62 -18.67 11.10
C LYS A 205 -16.88 -18.02 12.26
N ASN A 206 -15.65 -18.46 12.54
CA ASN A 206 -14.84 -17.91 13.62
C ASN A 206 -14.41 -16.46 13.31
N LEU A 207 -14.10 -16.18 12.05
CA LEU A 207 -13.72 -14.85 11.60
C LEU A 207 -14.91 -13.89 11.52
N ARG A 208 -16.12 -14.36 11.16
CA ARG A 208 -17.30 -13.49 11.02
C ARG A 208 -17.61 -12.72 12.30
N LYS A 209 -17.50 -13.37 13.46
CA LYS A 209 -17.73 -12.72 14.75
C LYS A 209 -16.70 -11.63 15.03
N LEU A 210 -15.45 -11.86 14.63
CA LEU A 210 -14.34 -10.91 14.81
C LEU A 210 -14.43 -9.72 13.85
N ILE A 211 -14.93 -9.92 12.63
CA ILE A 211 -15.17 -8.87 11.64
C ILE A 211 -16.18 -7.83 12.17
N GLY A 212 -17.17 -8.28 12.94
CA GLY A 212 -18.21 -7.40 13.47
C GLY A 212 -19.06 -6.79 12.37
N ASN A 213 -19.23 -5.47 12.42
CA ASN A 213 -20.02 -4.69 11.45
C ASN A 213 -19.19 -4.08 10.30
N ARG A 214 -17.94 -4.48 10.11
CA ARG A 214 -17.11 -4.08 8.97
C ARG A 214 -17.58 -4.86 7.73
N ILE A 215 -18.11 -4.16 6.72
CA ILE A 215 -18.68 -4.77 5.52
C ILE A 215 -17.82 -4.62 4.28
N TYR A 216 -16.89 -3.66 4.26
CA TYR A 216 -15.95 -3.44 3.16
C TYR A 216 -14.70 -2.72 3.64
N GLY A 217 -13.55 -3.38 3.56
CA GLY A 217 -12.28 -2.85 4.06
C GLY A 217 -12.21 -2.80 5.60
N CYS A 218 -11.10 -2.29 6.11
CA CYS A 218 -10.84 -2.15 7.53
C CYS A 218 -9.84 -1.01 7.77
N ASP A 219 -10.13 -0.15 8.75
CA ASP A 219 -9.31 1.01 9.11
C ASP A 219 -8.66 0.85 10.51
N ASP A 220 -8.66 -0.34 11.10
CA ASP A 220 -8.24 -0.53 12.49
C ASP A 220 -6.74 -0.33 12.69
N CYS A 221 -5.92 -0.68 11.72
CA CYS A 221 -4.47 -0.53 11.75
C CYS A 221 -3.99 0.57 10.79
#